data_bc2f662b75557331f726e2cabacc272e
#
_entry.id   bc2f662b75557331f726e2cabacc272e
#
_cell.length_a   1.000
_cell.length_b   1.000
_cell.length_c   1.000
_cell.angle_alpha   90.00
_cell.angle_beta   90.00
_cell.angle_gamma   90.00
#
_symmetry.space_group_name_H-M   'P 1'
#
loop_
_entity.id
_entity.type
_entity.pdbx_description
1 polymer ?
#
loop_
_entity_poly.entity_id
_entity_poly.type
_entity_poly.pdbx_seq_one_letter_code
_entity_poly.pdbx_strand_id
1 'polypeptide(L)'
;MMAPPATLWPDGKICGVTVTVNFDAESVDLHETVKENLYGRFSYGRYGMRAGVWRLLDVLRAQGVKGTCFVPALDAENHPQAVEAAVKDGHEIAARGYAFEDHSKLGNAEAATLAKAHAVLGKIAGRAPVGWRAPQGLLSPATLGHLADLGYHYDSSFQDDDLPYIMRTAGGKEIVELPSIQMLDDSTLYGPRHSHDRVIKTWKEEFDAIYGCGLFVNLTLHARGDSGSGRASRARVVDEFLTYVQRRPGVFFMTCAELAAWWKRHHPQSEAAPV
;
A
#
# COMPACT_ATOMS: atom_id res chain seq x y z
N MET A 1 -5.34 15.88 24.85
CA MET A 1 -5.47 14.57 24.21
C MET A 1 -6.91 14.12 24.38
N MET A 2 -7.67 13.97 23.30
CA MET A 2 -9.00 13.37 23.38
C MET A 2 -8.84 11.88 23.66
N ALA A 3 -9.62 11.33 24.62
CA ALA A 3 -9.67 9.89 24.82
C ALA A 3 -10.21 9.23 23.55
N PRO A 4 -9.63 8.10 23.10
CA PRO A 4 -10.16 7.41 21.93
C PRO A 4 -11.61 7.00 22.18
N PRO A 5 -12.49 7.07 21.16
CA PRO A 5 -13.83 6.56 21.31
C PRO A 5 -13.78 5.07 21.69
N ALA A 6 -14.44 4.70 22.76
CA ALA A 6 -14.31 3.41 23.46
C ALA A 6 -14.64 2.15 22.66
N THR A 7 -14.95 2.26 21.35
CA THR A 7 -15.45 1.12 20.52
C THR A 7 -15.07 1.19 19.05
N LEU A 8 -13.99 1.91 18.69
CA LEU A 8 -13.63 2.05 17.27
C LEU A 8 -13.13 0.72 16.66
N TRP A 9 -12.40 -0.09 17.45
CA TRP A 9 -11.78 -1.35 17.01
C TRP A 9 -12.40 -2.56 17.74
N PRO A 10 -12.27 -3.80 17.19
CA PRO A 10 -12.88 -4.98 17.78
C PRO A 10 -12.23 -5.39 19.10
N ASP A 11 -13.01 -6.02 19.98
CA ASP A 11 -12.56 -6.82 21.12
C ASP A 11 -11.49 -6.16 22.02
N GLY A 12 -11.64 -4.87 22.32
CA GLY A 12 -10.69 -4.13 23.17
C GLY A 12 -9.37 -3.80 22.49
N LYS A 13 -9.29 -3.93 21.17
CA LYS A 13 -8.17 -3.43 20.39
C LYS A 13 -8.14 -1.90 20.39
N ILE A 14 -6.95 -1.36 20.20
CA ILE A 14 -6.69 0.09 20.30
C ILE A 14 -6.31 0.69 18.97
N CYS A 15 -5.53 -0.03 18.15
CA CYS A 15 -4.97 0.52 16.92
C CYS A 15 -4.84 -0.57 15.85
N GLY A 16 -5.50 -0.38 14.72
CA GLY A 16 -5.36 -1.22 13.54
C GLY A 16 -4.13 -0.82 12.73
N VAL A 17 -3.37 -1.79 12.26
CA VAL A 17 -2.14 -1.57 11.49
C VAL A 17 -2.20 -2.37 10.19
N THR A 18 -2.01 -1.69 9.07
CA THR A 18 -1.68 -2.33 7.79
C THR A 18 -0.22 -2.08 7.44
N VAL A 19 0.43 -3.09 6.88
CA VAL A 19 1.77 -2.96 6.30
C VAL A 19 1.64 -3.20 4.81
N THR A 20 1.99 -2.20 4.02
CA THR A 20 1.87 -2.26 2.56
C THR A 20 3.25 -2.22 1.92
N VAL A 21 3.43 -2.99 0.84
CA VAL A 21 4.66 -3.01 0.05
C VAL A 21 4.32 -2.66 -1.39
N ASN A 22 4.77 -1.50 -1.84
CA ASN A 22 4.74 -1.14 -3.25
C ASN A 22 5.90 -1.85 -3.96
N PHE A 23 5.59 -2.69 -4.94
CA PHE A 23 6.62 -3.43 -5.68
C PHE A 23 7.45 -2.49 -6.55
N ASP A 24 6.81 -1.60 -7.30
CA ASP A 24 7.41 -0.47 -8.01
C ASP A 24 8.76 -0.82 -8.66
N ALA A 25 8.73 -1.75 -9.62
CA ALA A 25 9.91 -2.24 -10.32
C ALA A 25 10.30 -1.32 -11.50
N GLU A 26 10.62 -1.91 -12.64
CA GLU A 26 11.07 -1.18 -13.83
C GLU A 26 9.96 -0.30 -14.44
N SER A 27 8.68 -0.58 -14.16
CA SER A 27 7.57 0.27 -14.63
C SER A 27 7.70 1.71 -14.15
N VAL A 28 8.16 1.92 -12.91
CA VAL A 28 8.43 3.26 -12.35
C VAL A 28 9.59 3.93 -13.07
N ASP A 29 10.69 3.21 -13.28
CA ASP A 29 11.84 3.76 -14.00
C ASP A 29 11.47 4.11 -15.46
N LEU A 30 10.64 3.28 -16.11
CA LEU A 30 10.14 3.53 -17.48
C LEU A 30 9.17 4.71 -17.58
N HIS A 31 8.48 5.05 -16.49
CA HIS A 31 7.67 6.27 -16.43
C HIS A 31 8.55 7.54 -16.49
N GLU A 32 9.75 7.48 -15.91
CA GLU A 32 10.69 8.60 -15.86
C GLU A 32 11.62 8.65 -17.07
N THR A 33 11.84 7.53 -17.78
CA THR A 33 12.82 7.43 -18.87
C THR A 33 12.45 6.36 -19.90
N VAL A 34 13.25 6.24 -20.94
CA VAL A 34 13.09 5.21 -21.97
C VAL A 34 13.86 3.92 -21.62
N LYS A 35 13.46 2.80 -22.23
CA LYS A 35 14.01 1.46 -21.93
C LYS A 35 15.54 1.38 -22.09
N GLU A 36 16.08 2.11 -23.02
CA GLU A 36 17.53 2.17 -23.31
C GLU A 36 18.33 2.76 -22.15
N ASN A 37 17.70 3.59 -21.32
CA ASN A 37 18.32 4.25 -20.16
C ASN A 37 18.24 3.43 -18.88
N LEU A 38 17.62 2.24 -18.87
CA LEU A 38 17.53 1.38 -17.68
C LEU A 38 18.86 0.72 -17.26
N TYR A 39 19.95 1.11 -17.89
CA TYR A 39 21.30 0.72 -17.50
C TYR A 39 21.89 1.69 -16.47
N GLY A 40 22.68 1.18 -15.53
CA GLY A 40 23.37 2.02 -14.55
C GLY A 40 22.43 2.77 -13.62
N ARG A 41 22.29 4.08 -13.82
CA ARG A 41 21.54 4.97 -12.91
C ARG A 41 20.08 4.57 -12.69
N PHE A 42 19.38 4.12 -13.71
CA PHE A 42 17.97 3.74 -13.66
C PHE A 42 17.79 2.23 -13.41
N SER A 43 18.52 1.67 -12.44
CA SER A 43 18.45 0.26 -12.09
C SER A 43 17.79 0.00 -10.73
N TYR A 44 17.10 0.99 -10.17
CA TYR A 44 16.54 0.93 -8.82
C TYR A 44 15.35 -0.02 -8.73
N GLY A 45 14.46 -0.03 -9.72
CA GLY A 45 13.36 -0.97 -9.81
C GLY A 45 13.85 -2.41 -9.96
N ARG A 46 14.85 -2.61 -10.83
CA ARG A 46 15.50 -3.91 -11.00
C ARG A 46 16.15 -4.41 -9.70
N TYR A 47 16.80 -3.52 -8.94
CA TYR A 47 17.30 -3.85 -7.61
C TYR A 47 16.16 -4.29 -6.69
N GLY A 48 15.02 -3.61 -6.74
CA GLY A 48 13.83 -3.97 -5.96
C GLY A 48 13.45 -5.42 -6.17
N MET A 49 13.33 -5.86 -7.41
CA MET A 49 12.92 -7.22 -7.75
C MET A 49 14.02 -8.28 -7.55
N ARG A 50 15.30 -7.89 -7.66
CA ARG A 50 16.42 -8.82 -7.44
C ARG A 50 16.78 -9.04 -5.97
N ALA A 51 16.52 -8.06 -5.12
CA ALA A 51 16.97 -8.09 -3.72
C ALA A 51 15.96 -7.47 -2.74
N GLY A 52 15.36 -6.33 -3.06
CA GLY A 52 14.59 -5.55 -2.11
C GLY A 52 13.31 -6.21 -1.65
N VAL A 53 12.50 -6.70 -2.58
CA VAL A 53 11.23 -7.38 -2.29
C VAL A 53 11.45 -8.61 -1.41
N TRP A 54 12.47 -9.40 -1.70
CA TRP A 54 12.77 -10.62 -0.95
C TRP A 54 13.12 -10.32 0.52
N ARG A 55 13.90 -9.25 0.76
CA ARG A 55 14.20 -8.81 2.13
C ARG A 55 12.98 -8.32 2.88
N LEU A 56 12.10 -7.56 2.22
CA LEU A 56 10.88 -7.10 2.86
C LEU A 56 9.94 -8.27 3.18
N LEU A 57 9.79 -9.23 2.27
CA LEU A 57 9.03 -10.45 2.53
C LEU A 57 9.66 -11.27 3.68
N ASP A 58 10.99 -11.37 3.74
CA ASP A 58 11.69 -12.04 4.84
C ASP A 58 11.46 -11.35 6.19
N VAL A 59 11.48 -10.01 6.23
CA VAL A 59 11.17 -9.23 7.44
C VAL A 59 9.72 -9.49 7.87
N LEU A 60 8.75 -9.38 6.95
CA LEU A 60 7.34 -9.62 7.28
C LEU A 60 7.11 -11.05 7.79
N ARG A 61 7.78 -12.04 7.16
CA ARG A 61 7.72 -13.44 7.60
C ARG A 61 8.32 -13.63 8.99
N ALA A 62 9.48 -13.03 9.27
CA ALA A 62 10.15 -13.10 10.57
C ALA A 62 9.31 -12.45 11.68
N GLN A 63 8.61 -11.36 11.38
CA GLN A 63 7.72 -10.66 12.29
C GLN A 63 6.32 -11.31 12.39
N GLY A 64 6.01 -12.33 11.59
CA GLY A 64 4.68 -12.96 11.54
C GLY A 64 3.57 -12.03 11.04
N VAL A 65 3.91 -10.98 10.28
CA VAL A 65 2.97 -9.98 9.77
C VAL A 65 2.55 -10.33 8.35
N LYS A 66 1.23 -10.35 8.11
CA LYS A 66 0.68 -10.39 6.76
C LYS A 66 0.44 -8.96 6.28
N GLY A 67 0.95 -8.65 5.11
CA GLY A 67 0.82 -7.32 4.50
C GLY A 67 0.07 -7.38 3.17
N THR A 68 -0.10 -6.21 2.56
CA THR A 68 -0.67 -6.04 1.23
C THR A 68 0.42 -5.57 0.26
N CYS A 69 0.60 -6.28 -0.84
CA CYS A 69 1.53 -5.92 -1.90
C CYS A 69 0.76 -5.22 -3.03
N PHE A 70 1.02 -3.94 -3.24
CA PHE A 70 0.50 -3.16 -4.38
C PHE A 70 1.45 -3.33 -5.57
N VAL A 71 0.96 -3.91 -6.66
CA VAL A 71 1.79 -4.37 -7.77
C VAL A 71 1.32 -3.75 -9.09
N PRO A 72 2.17 -3.01 -9.81
CA PRO A 72 1.92 -2.71 -11.21
C PRO A 72 1.87 -4.01 -12.02
N ALA A 73 0.83 -4.17 -12.85
CA ALA A 73 0.61 -5.44 -13.54
C ALA A 73 1.75 -5.80 -14.52
N LEU A 74 2.37 -4.82 -15.16
CA LEU A 74 3.55 -5.02 -16.01
C LEU A 74 4.74 -5.56 -15.21
N ASP A 75 4.93 -5.09 -13.98
CA ASP A 75 5.99 -5.60 -13.11
C ASP A 75 5.69 -7.03 -12.65
N ALA A 76 4.41 -7.38 -12.46
CA ALA A 76 4.01 -8.75 -12.20
C ALA A 76 4.27 -9.68 -13.40
N GLU A 77 4.04 -9.23 -14.63
CA GLU A 77 4.38 -9.99 -15.85
C GLU A 77 5.88 -10.23 -15.98
N ASN A 78 6.69 -9.22 -15.65
CA ASN A 78 8.15 -9.30 -15.74
C ASN A 78 8.77 -10.11 -14.59
N HIS A 79 8.13 -10.13 -13.41
CA HIS A 79 8.63 -10.75 -12.19
C HIS A 79 7.58 -11.61 -11.47
N PRO A 80 6.92 -12.57 -12.14
CA PRO A 80 5.82 -13.35 -11.56
C PRO A 80 6.23 -14.08 -10.28
N GLN A 81 7.48 -14.53 -10.19
CA GLN A 81 8.00 -15.22 -9.01
C GLN A 81 7.97 -14.40 -7.72
N ALA A 82 8.04 -13.05 -7.81
CA ALA A 82 7.93 -12.18 -6.64
C ALA A 82 6.48 -12.11 -6.13
N VAL A 83 5.52 -12.07 -7.05
CA VAL A 83 4.09 -12.13 -6.73
C VAL A 83 3.72 -13.49 -6.14
N GLU A 84 4.16 -14.59 -6.76
CA GLU A 84 3.94 -15.95 -6.28
C GLU A 84 4.50 -16.17 -4.86
N ALA A 85 5.69 -15.63 -4.58
CA ALA A 85 6.29 -15.69 -3.25
C ALA A 85 5.44 -14.93 -2.21
N ALA A 86 4.96 -13.73 -2.53
CA ALA A 86 4.09 -12.97 -1.65
C ALA A 86 2.77 -13.71 -1.38
N VAL A 87 2.15 -14.30 -2.41
CA VAL A 87 0.95 -15.14 -2.27
C VAL A 87 1.21 -16.36 -1.39
N LYS A 88 2.33 -17.06 -1.62
CA LYS A 88 2.73 -18.24 -0.82
C LYS A 88 2.92 -17.91 0.65
N ASP A 89 3.43 -16.73 0.95
CA ASP A 89 3.59 -16.24 2.32
C ASP A 89 2.27 -15.74 2.94
N GLY A 90 1.17 -15.75 2.17
CA GLY A 90 -0.16 -15.34 2.62
C GLY A 90 -0.38 -13.83 2.63
N HIS A 91 0.44 -13.06 1.89
CA HIS A 91 0.19 -11.65 1.67
C HIS A 91 -0.93 -11.43 0.65
N GLU A 92 -1.61 -10.31 0.76
CA GLU A 92 -2.57 -9.85 -0.23
C GLU A 92 -1.84 -9.27 -1.44
N ILE A 93 -2.36 -9.53 -2.65
CA ILE A 93 -1.97 -8.85 -3.88
C ILE A 93 -3.07 -7.85 -4.26
N ALA A 94 -2.72 -6.59 -4.34
CA ALA A 94 -3.57 -5.48 -4.77
C ALA A 94 -2.97 -4.82 -6.02
N ALA A 95 -3.80 -4.11 -6.78
CA ALA A 95 -3.37 -3.50 -8.03
C ALA A 95 -2.77 -2.10 -7.82
N ARG A 96 -1.83 -1.72 -8.71
CA ARG A 96 -1.19 -0.40 -8.76
C ARG A 96 -1.04 0.08 -10.21
N GLY A 97 -2.17 0.11 -10.94
CA GLY A 97 -2.17 0.36 -12.38
C GLY A 97 -1.59 -0.79 -13.19
N TYR A 98 -1.40 -0.57 -14.51
CA TYR A 98 -0.75 -1.54 -15.39
C TYR A 98 0.77 -1.30 -15.49
N ALA A 99 1.19 -0.09 -15.92
CA ALA A 99 2.58 0.29 -16.15
C ALA A 99 2.98 1.58 -15.39
N PHE A 100 2.41 1.79 -14.22
CA PHE A 100 2.64 2.98 -13.37
C PHE A 100 2.17 4.30 -14.01
N GLU A 101 1.15 4.24 -14.84
CA GLU A 101 0.58 5.36 -15.56
C GLU A 101 -0.15 6.39 -14.68
N ASP A 102 -0.18 7.64 -15.14
CA ASP A 102 -0.96 8.71 -14.53
C ASP A 102 -2.44 8.59 -14.95
N HIS A 103 -3.28 8.05 -14.06
CA HIS A 103 -4.70 7.80 -14.32
C HIS A 103 -5.49 9.09 -14.60
N SER A 104 -5.07 10.23 -14.06
CA SER A 104 -5.73 11.52 -14.33
C SER A 104 -5.64 11.97 -15.80
N LYS A 105 -4.74 11.36 -16.58
CA LYS A 105 -4.48 11.70 -17.99
C LYS A 105 -4.92 10.63 -18.99
N LEU A 106 -5.39 9.47 -18.54
CA LEU A 106 -5.74 8.37 -19.45
C LEU A 106 -7.04 8.61 -20.23
N GLY A 107 -7.96 9.41 -19.71
CA GLY A 107 -9.24 9.67 -20.35
C GLY A 107 -9.98 8.37 -20.72
N ASN A 108 -10.42 8.22 -21.97
CA ASN A 108 -11.17 7.05 -22.43
C ASN A 108 -10.39 5.71 -22.36
N ALA A 109 -9.06 5.76 -22.22
CA ALA A 109 -8.26 4.54 -22.11
C ALA A 109 -8.23 3.97 -20.66
N GLU A 110 -8.67 4.73 -19.66
CA GLU A 110 -8.53 4.36 -18.25
C GLU A 110 -9.23 3.04 -17.92
N ALA A 111 -10.51 2.90 -18.28
CA ALA A 111 -11.28 1.68 -17.99
C ALA A 111 -10.62 0.43 -18.57
N ALA A 112 -10.13 0.50 -19.82
CA ALA A 112 -9.45 -0.62 -20.46
C ALA A 112 -8.10 -0.93 -19.80
N THR A 113 -7.37 0.08 -19.37
CA THR A 113 -6.09 -0.07 -18.64
C THR A 113 -6.29 -0.75 -17.29
N LEU A 114 -7.29 -0.31 -16.51
CA LEU A 114 -7.65 -0.93 -15.23
C LEU A 114 -8.10 -2.38 -15.41
N ALA A 115 -8.96 -2.66 -16.42
CA ALA A 115 -9.41 -4.02 -16.71
C ALA A 115 -8.25 -4.95 -17.11
N LYS A 116 -7.29 -4.44 -17.91
CA LYS A 116 -6.08 -5.18 -18.28
C LYS A 116 -5.24 -5.52 -17.05
N ALA A 117 -4.98 -4.54 -16.18
CA ALA A 117 -4.23 -4.75 -14.94
C ALA A 117 -4.90 -5.78 -14.02
N HIS A 118 -6.21 -5.67 -13.85
CA HIS A 118 -7.02 -6.60 -13.07
C HIS A 118 -6.91 -8.05 -13.58
N ALA A 119 -7.06 -8.26 -14.89
CA ALA A 119 -6.98 -9.59 -15.51
C ALA A 119 -5.57 -10.21 -15.37
N VAL A 120 -4.52 -9.42 -15.61
CA VAL A 120 -3.12 -9.88 -15.50
C VAL A 120 -2.81 -10.29 -14.06
N LEU A 121 -3.10 -9.44 -13.09
CA LEU A 121 -2.84 -9.74 -11.68
C LEU A 121 -3.67 -10.92 -11.19
N GLY A 122 -4.94 -11.00 -11.58
CA GLY A 122 -5.80 -12.13 -11.24
C GLY A 122 -5.25 -13.46 -11.74
N LYS A 123 -4.69 -13.48 -12.95
CA LYS A 123 -4.05 -14.67 -13.53
C LYS A 123 -2.78 -15.08 -12.77
N ILE A 124 -1.90 -14.12 -12.44
CA ILE A 124 -0.60 -14.41 -11.80
C ILE A 124 -0.79 -14.74 -10.31
N ALA A 125 -1.64 -14.00 -9.60
CA ALA A 125 -1.91 -14.23 -8.19
C ALA A 125 -2.86 -15.39 -7.90
N GLY A 126 -3.52 -15.95 -8.93
CA GLY A 126 -4.51 -17.01 -8.79
C GLY A 126 -5.87 -16.55 -8.25
N ARG A 127 -6.02 -15.26 -7.97
CA ARG A 127 -7.29 -14.63 -7.57
C ARG A 127 -7.31 -13.16 -8.02
N ALA A 128 -8.48 -12.65 -8.35
CA ALA A 128 -8.66 -11.25 -8.73
C ALA A 128 -8.28 -10.32 -7.56
N PRO A 129 -7.56 -9.21 -7.80
CA PRO A 129 -7.32 -8.20 -6.78
C PRO A 129 -8.63 -7.51 -6.39
N VAL A 130 -8.78 -7.20 -5.12
CA VAL A 130 -9.95 -6.48 -4.57
C VAL A 130 -9.59 -5.10 -4.04
N GLY A 131 -8.32 -4.74 -4.10
CA GLY A 131 -7.78 -3.47 -3.65
C GLY A 131 -6.92 -2.79 -4.70
N TRP A 132 -6.88 -1.48 -4.64
CA TRP A 132 -6.13 -0.65 -5.56
C TRP A 132 -5.41 0.50 -4.84
N ARG A 133 -4.32 0.97 -5.43
CA ARG A 133 -3.64 2.20 -5.04
C ARG A 133 -3.13 2.90 -6.30
N ALA A 134 -3.45 4.18 -6.45
CA ALA A 134 -3.03 4.96 -7.60
C ALA A 134 -1.51 5.02 -7.73
N PRO A 135 -0.93 4.81 -8.92
CA PRO A 135 0.40 5.28 -9.22
C PRO A 135 0.51 6.77 -8.90
N GLN A 136 1.54 7.16 -8.16
CA GLN A 136 1.78 8.56 -7.76
C GLN A 136 0.62 9.27 -7.01
N GLY A 137 -0.44 8.54 -6.61
CA GLY A 137 -1.63 9.15 -6.02
C GLY A 137 -2.51 9.92 -7.01
N LEU A 138 -2.36 9.68 -8.32
CA LEU A 138 -3.05 10.43 -9.37
C LEU A 138 -4.23 9.63 -9.93
N LEU A 139 -5.44 10.13 -9.69
CA LEU A 139 -6.70 9.54 -10.11
C LEU A 139 -7.47 10.51 -11.02
N SER A 140 -8.37 9.96 -11.84
CA SER A 140 -9.43 10.72 -12.51
C SER A 140 -10.71 10.69 -11.66
N PRO A 141 -11.68 11.59 -11.89
CA PRO A 141 -13.00 11.50 -11.26
C PRO A 141 -13.77 10.21 -11.57
N ALA A 142 -13.39 9.50 -12.64
CA ALA A 142 -14.03 8.26 -13.07
C ALA A 142 -13.38 6.99 -12.46
N THR A 143 -12.13 7.10 -11.95
CA THR A 143 -11.33 5.96 -11.50
C THR A 143 -12.09 5.06 -10.53
N LEU A 144 -12.65 5.63 -9.46
CA LEU A 144 -13.35 4.85 -8.44
C LEU A 144 -14.59 4.13 -9.00
N GLY A 145 -15.28 4.75 -9.97
CA GLY A 145 -16.39 4.11 -10.69
C GLY A 145 -15.94 2.88 -11.46
N HIS A 146 -14.85 3.01 -12.23
CA HIS A 146 -14.28 1.88 -12.99
C HIS A 146 -13.79 0.76 -12.07
N LEU A 147 -13.16 1.11 -10.94
CA LEU A 147 -12.72 0.13 -9.94
C LEU A 147 -13.93 -0.63 -9.36
N ALA A 148 -14.99 0.07 -8.96
CA ALA A 148 -16.20 -0.54 -8.43
C ALA A 148 -16.90 -1.44 -9.44
N ASP A 149 -16.84 -1.10 -10.74
CA ASP A 149 -17.38 -1.93 -11.83
C ASP A 149 -16.58 -3.23 -12.03
N LEU A 150 -15.28 -3.20 -11.77
CA LEU A 150 -14.39 -4.36 -11.79
C LEU A 150 -14.45 -5.21 -10.51
N GLY A 151 -15.20 -4.77 -9.48
CA GLY A 151 -15.34 -5.51 -8.23
C GLY A 151 -14.27 -5.20 -7.19
N TYR A 152 -13.59 -4.07 -7.27
CA TYR A 152 -12.72 -3.61 -6.20
C TYR A 152 -13.52 -3.17 -4.98
N HIS A 153 -13.02 -3.48 -3.79
CA HIS A 153 -13.66 -3.19 -2.51
C HIS A 153 -13.06 -1.98 -1.81
N TYR A 154 -11.79 -1.67 -2.07
CA TYR A 154 -11.10 -0.55 -1.44
C TYR A 154 -10.10 0.12 -2.38
N ASP A 155 -9.85 1.38 -2.08
CA ASP A 155 -8.74 2.20 -2.55
C ASP A 155 -7.83 2.57 -1.37
N SER A 156 -6.59 2.95 -1.65
CA SER A 156 -5.62 3.44 -0.66
C SER A 156 -4.72 4.52 -1.28
N SER A 157 -5.35 5.54 -1.86
CA SER A 157 -4.64 6.58 -2.61
C SER A 157 -4.70 7.95 -1.94
N PHE A 158 -5.72 8.22 -1.13
CA PHE A 158 -5.93 9.51 -0.49
C PHE A 158 -5.13 9.65 0.81
N GLN A 159 -4.98 10.91 1.27
CA GLN A 159 -4.21 11.29 2.47
C GLN A 159 -4.99 12.31 3.30
N ASP A 160 -6.29 12.21 3.31
CA ASP A 160 -7.22 13.25 3.75
C ASP A 160 -7.98 12.90 5.04
N ASP A 161 -7.71 11.72 5.63
CA ASP A 161 -8.29 11.31 6.91
C ASP A 161 -7.30 10.43 7.72
N ASP A 162 -7.52 10.36 9.02
CA ASP A 162 -6.78 9.50 9.96
C ASP A 162 -7.41 8.10 10.13
N LEU A 163 -8.61 7.90 9.57
CA LEU A 163 -9.39 6.67 9.67
C LEU A 163 -9.88 6.23 8.28
N PRO A 164 -10.14 4.93 8.10
CA PRO A 164 -10.84 4.47 6.91
C PRO A 164 -12.24 5.09 6.81
N TYR A 165 -12.72 5.31 5.59
CA TYR A 165 -14.06 5.82 5.34
C TYR A 165 -14.66 5.23 4.06
N ILE A 166 -15.97 5.41 3.85
CA ILE A 166 -16.69 4.88 2.69
C ILE A 166 -16.91 6.01 1.68
N MET A 167 -16.42 5.81 0.47
CA MET A 167 -16.69 6.68 -0.68
C MET A 167 -17.81 6.09 -1.53
N ARG A 168 -18.69 6.97 -2.05
CA ARG A 168 -19.73 6.60 -3.00
C ARG A 168 -19.39 7.07 -4.40
N THR A 169 -19.32 6.13 -5.33
CA THR A 169 -19.16 6.46 -6.74
C THR A 169 -20.41 7.10 -7.31
N ALA A 170 -20.29 7.81 -8.44
CA ALA A 170 -21.43 8.38 -9.16
C ALA A 170 -22.51 7.34 -9.52
N GLY A 171 -22.14 6.06 -9.66
CA GLY A 171 -23.05 4.94 -9.87
C GLY A 171 -23.67 4.36 -8.59
N GLY A 172 -23.44 4.98 -7.43
CA GLY A 172 -24.00 4.56 -6.14
C GLY A 172 -23.33 3.33 -5.51
N LYS A 173 -22.23 2.83 -6.09
CA LYS A 173 -21.42 1.75 -5.50
C LYS A 173 -20.49 2.32 -4.44
N GLU A 174 -20.15 1.51 -3.45
CA GLU A 174 -19.29 1.90 -2.33
C GLU A 174 -17.90 1.28 -2.46
N ILE A 175 -16.87 2.10 -2.20
CA ILE A 175 -15.47 1.71 -2.06
C ILE A 175 -14.99 2.24 -0.70
N VAL A 176 -14.25 1.43 0.05
CA VAL A 176 -13.61 1.86 1.29
C VAL A 176 -12.29 2.53 0.95
N GLU A 177 -12.07 3.76 1.42
CA GLU A 177 -10.75 4.36 1.40
C GLU A 177 -9.97 3.95 2.64
N LEU A 178 -8.71 3.58 2.43
CA LEU A 178 -7.72 3.32 3.46
C LEU A 178 -6.61 4.37 3.35
N PRO A 179 -6.71 5.51 4.03
CA PRO A 179 -5.81 6.63 3.83
C PRO A 179 -4.35 6.25 4.00
N SER A 180 -3.48 6.81 3.15
CA SER A 180 -2.04 6.68 3.29
C SER A 180 -1.49 7.79 4.18
N ILE A 181 -0.43 7.49 4.95
CA ILE A 181 0.16 8.42 5.91
C ILE A 181 1.57 8.76 5.44
N GLN A 182 1.75 10.01 5.03
CA GLN A 182 3.00 10.46 4.40
C GLN A 182 4.25 10.23 5.27
N MET A 183 4.15 10.44 6.60
CA MET A 183 5.27 10.23 7.52
C MET A 183 5.55 8.74 7.80
N LEU A 184 4.62 7.84 7.48
CA LEU A 184 4.78 6.39 7.53
C LEU A 184 5.02 5.77 6.14
N ASP A 185 5.34 6.58 5.14
CA ASP A 185 5.82 6.16 3.83
C ASP A 185 7.35 6.29 3.78
N ASP A 186 8.04 5.18 3.54
CA ASP A 186 9.49 5.13 3.54
C ASP A 186 10.14 6.00 2.46
N SER A 187 9.46 6.14 1.31
CA SER A 187 9.98 6.94 0.20
C SER A 187 9.99 8.43 0.51
N THR A 188 9.05 8.91 1.30
CA THR A 188 9.00 10.29 1.80
C THR A 188 10.23 10.63 2.65
N LEU A 189 10.71 9.67 3.42
CA LEU A 189 11.85 9.89 4.32
C LEU A 189 13.19 9.53 3.68
N TYR A 190 13.27 8.43 2.93
CA TYR A 190 14.53 8.03 2.27
C TYR A 190 14.77 8.73 0.93
N GLY A 191 13.75 9.25 0.27
CA GLY A 191 13.90 10.07 -0.93
C GLY A 191 14.84 11.27 -0.71
N PRO A 192 14.63 12.10 0.32
CA PRO A 192 15.55 13.17 0.75
C PRO A 192 16.82 12.66 1.42
N ARG A 193 17.04 11.34 1.50
CA ARG A 193 18.24 10.69 2.08
C ARG A 193 18.40 10.90 3.58
N HIS A 194 17.31 10.88 4.35
CA HIS A 194 17.41 10.93 5.81
C HIS A 194 18.18 9.71 6.37
N SER A 195 18.86 9.93 7.50
CA SER A 195 19.54 8.86 8.23
C SER A 195 18.56 7.84 8.81
N HIS A 196 19.02 6.62 9.06
CA HIS A 196 18.20 5.57 9.68
C HIS A 196 17.65 6.00 11.04
N ASP A 197 18.46 6.68 11.86
CA ASP A 197 18.02 7.18 13.17
C ASP A 197 16.87 8.18 13.05
N ARG A 198 16.91 9.05 12.03
CA ARG A 198 15.81 9.98 11.79
C ARG A 198 14.54 9.25 11.34
N VAL A 199 14.66 8.29 10.43
CA VAL A 199 13.52 7.53 9.94
C VAL A 199 12.85 6.76 11.08
N ILE A 200 13.59 5.97 11.84
CA ILE A 200 13.02 5.18 12.93
C ILE A 200 12.42 6.06 14.04
N LYS A 201 13.05 7.20 14.33
CA LYS A 201 12.53 8.16 15.28
C LYS A 201 11.20 8.75 14.81
N THR A 202 11.14 9.25 13.57
CA THR A 202 9.91 9.80 12.98
C THR A 202 8.78 8.76 12.98
N TRP A 203 9.05 7.53 12.56
CA TRP A 203 8.06 6.46 12.55
C TRP A 203 7.53 6.13 13.94
N LYS A 204 8.40 6.08 14.97
CA LYS A 204 7.99 5.82 16.36
C LYS A 204 7.15 6.98 16.92
N GLU A 205 7.53 8.22 16.65
CA GLU A 205 6.79 9.42 17.10
C GLU A 205 5.41 9.48 16.47
N GLU A 206 5.31 9.23 15.15
CA GLU A 206 4.04 9.20 14.41
C GLU A 206 3.13 8.06 14.91
N PHE A 207 3.69 6.85 15.01
CA PHE A 207 2.97 5.71 15.54
C PHE A 207 2.46 5.95 16.98
N ASP A 208 3.28 6.49 17.87
CA ASP A 208 2.87 6.74 19.27
C ASP A 208 1.73 7.75 19.36
N ALA A 209 1.72 8.78 18.49
CA ALA A 209 0.63 9.76 18.40
C ALA A 209 -0.67 9.10 17.91
N ILE A 210 -0.60 8.34 16.81
CA ILE A 210 -1.73 7.61 16.23
C ILE A 210 -2.30 6.58 17.23
N TYR A 211 -1.43 5.78 17.84
CA TYR A 211 -1.81 4.80 18.85
C TYR A 211 -2.47 5.45 20.07
N GLY A 212 -1.90 6.59 20.53
CA GLY A 212 -2.46 7.34 21.68
C GLY A 212 -3.86 7.90 21.41
N CYS A 213 -4.22 8.09 20.14
CA CYS A 213 -5.55 8.53 19.71
C CYS A 213 -6.48 7.36 19.32
N GLY A 214 -5.98 6.13 19.28
CA GLY A 214 -6.76 4.96 18.86
C GLY A 214 -7.11 4.92 17.37
N LEU A 215 -6.26 5.52 16.53
CA LEU A 215 -6.48 5.68 15.10
C LEU A 215 -5.92 4.51 14.27
N PHE A 216 -5.75 4.71 12.97
CA PHE A 216 -5.29 3.72 12.00
C PHE A 216 -3.86 3.99 11.55
N VAL A 217 -3.05 2.94 11.44
CA VAL A 217 -1.67 2.99 10.93
C VAL A 217 -1.59 2.30 9.57
N ASN A 218 -1.16 3.03 8.55
CA ASN A 218 -0.85 2.50 7.22
C ASN A 218 0.65 2.72 6.94
N LEU A 219 1.47 1.70 7.23
CA LEU A 219 2.90 1.71 6.92
C LEU A 219 3.11 1.36 5.45
N THR A 220 3.67 2.27 4.67
CA THR A 220 3.97 2.05 3.26
C THR A 220 5.47 1.87 3.03
N LEU A 221 5.84 0.75 2.43
CA LEU A 221 7.21 0.37 2.11
C LEU A 221 7.37 0.21 0.59
N HIS A 222 8.57 0.50 0.08
CA HIS A 222 8.92 0.30 -1.32
C HIS A 222 10.10 -0.65 -1.43
N ALA A 223 10.03 -1.60 -2.38
CA ALA A 223 11.10 -2.55 -2.63
C ALA A 223 12.34 -1.92 -3.27
N ARG A 224 12.21 -0.74 -3.83
CA ARG A 224 13.24 -0.01 -4.59
C ARG A 224 14.52 0.26 -3.80
N GLY A 225 15.63 0.43 -4.53
CA GLY A 225 16.95 0.67 -3.93
C GLY A 225 17.32 2.14 -3.71
N ASP A 226 16.56 3.09 -4.27
CA ASP A 226 16.77 4.54 -4.15
C ASP A 226 16.07 5.13 -2.92
N SER A 227 14.75 5.17 -2.94
CA SER A 227 13.91 5.78 -1.91
C SER A 227 13.23 4.77 -0.98
N GLY A 228 13.25 3.46 -1.31
CA GLY A 228 12.54 2.43 -0.55
C GLY A 228 13.38 1.72 0.50
N SER A 229 12.71 0.91 1.31
CA SER A 229 13.30 0.09 2.38
C SER A 229 13.92 -1.23 1.92
N GLY A 230 14.00 -1.49 0.60
CA GLY A 230 14.60 -2.72 0.06
C GLY A 230 16.09 -2.90 0.33
N ARG A 231 16.85 -1.85 0.72
CA ARG A 231 18.26 -1.94 1.12
C ARG A 231 18.41 -2.68 2.46
N ALA A 232 19.47 -3.49 2.61
CA ALA A 232 19.67 -4.32 3.79
C ALA A 232 19.64 -3.52 5.11
N SER A 233 20.29 -2.35 5.14
CA SER A 233 20.29 -1.49 6.33
C SER A 233 18.91 -0.89 6.63
N ARG A 234 18.13 -0.55 5.60
CA ARG A 234 16.79 0.00 5.73
C ARG A 234 15.76 -1.07 6.11
N ALA A 235 15.88 -2.28 5.58
CA ALA A 235 15.05 -3.41 5.98
C ALA A 235 15.20 -3.74 7.48
N ARG A 236 16.39 -3.52 8.07
CA ARG A 236 16.58 -3.63 9.53
C ARG A 236 15.82 -2.56 10.31
N VAL A 237 15.67 -1.36 9.75
CA VAL A 237 14.84 -0.30 10.35
C VAL A 237 13.36 -0.70 10.36
N VAL A 238 12.89 -1.33 9.27
CA VAL A 238 11.53 -1.88 9.21
C VAL A 238 11.33 -2.96 10.29
N ASP A 239 12.27 -3.89 10.42
CA ASP A 239 12.24 -4.96 11.42
C ASP A 239 12.18 -4.40 12.85
N GLU A 240 13.01 -3.40 13.16
CA GLU A 240 13.01 -2.70 14.44
C GLU A 240 11.67 -2.00 14.70
N PHE A 241 11.13 -1.33 13.70
CA PHE A 241 9.85 -0.63 13.81
C PHE A 241 8.68 -1.58 14.06
N LEU A 242 8.59 -2.67 13.31
CA LEU A 242 7.53 -3.67 13.52
C LEU A 242 7.64 -4.31 14.91
N THR A 243 8.85 -4.61 15.37
CA THR A 243 9.08 -5.07 16.76
C THR A 243 8.59 -4.05 17.78
N TYR A 244 8.81 -2.75 17.54
CA TYR A 244 8.34 -1.68 18.43
C TYR A 244 6.81 -1.61 18.47
N VAL A 245 6.15 -1.68 17.32
CA VAL A 245 4.69 -1.64 17.18
C VAL A 245 4.02 -2.83 17.88
N GLN A 246 4.56 -4.05 17.69
CA GLN A 246 4.02 -5.28 18.26
C GLN A 246 4.05 -5.32 19.78
N ARG A 247 4.94 -4.55 20.43
CA ARG A 247 5.01 -4.46 21.89
C ARG A 247 3.89 -3.62 22.52
N ARG A 248 3.10 -2.91 21.72
CA ARG A 248 2.00 -2.07 22.23
C ARG A 248 0.75 -2.93 22.47
N PRO A 249 0.15 -2.91 23.67
CA PRO A 249 -1.09 -3.62 23.94
C PRO A 249 -2.22 -3.19 23.01
N GLY A 250 -3.04 -4.12 22.56
CA GLY A 250 -4.20 -3.80 21.71
C GLY A 250 -3.89 -3.41 20.28
N VAL A 251 -2.63 -3.47 19.83
CA VAL A 251 -2.28 -3.39 18.42
C VAL A 251 -2.63 -4.70 17.72
N PHE A 252 -3.14 -4.61 16.49
CA PHE A 252 -3.41 -5.78 15.67
C PHE A 252 -3.14 -5.48 14.19
N PHE A 253 -2.69 -6.49 13.46
CA PHE A 253 -2.35 -6.38 12.05
C PHE A 253 -3.44 -7.00 11.18
N MET A 254 -3.72 -6.35 10.06
CA MET A 254 -4.64 -6.82 9.03
C MET A 254 -4.06 -6.52 7.65
N THR A 255 -4.41 -7.31 6.64
CA THR A 255 -4.26 -6.88 5.25
C THR A 255 -5.26 -5.76 4.95
N CYS A 256 -5.02 -5.00 3.88
CA CYS A 256 -5.94 -3.94 3.47
C CYS A 256 -7.35 -4.50 3.15
N ALA A 257 -7.43 -5.66 2.49
CA ALA A 257 -8.72 -6.31 2.20
C ALA A 257 -9.47 -6.72 3.47
N GLU A 258 -8.78 -7.28 4.46
CA GLU A 258 -9.38 -7.64 5.75
C GLU A 258 -9.91 -6.41 6.48
N LEU A 259 -9.11 -5.35 6.52
CA LEU A 259 -9.50 -4.09 7.16
C LEU A 259 -10.70 -3.44 6.45
N ALA A 260 -10.67 -3.33 5.13
CA ALA A 260 -11.76 -2.75 4.36
C ALA A 260 -13.07 -3.51 4.57
N ALA A 261 -13.00 -4.85 4.53
CA ALA A 261 -14.17 -5.70 4.77
C ALA A 261 -14.69 -5.58 6.20
N TRP A 262 -13.79 -5.46 7.18
CA TRP A 262 -14.16 -5.25 8.57
C TRP A 262 -14.78 -3.88 8.78
N TRP A 263 -14.13 -2.81 8.25
CA TRP A 263 -14.58 -1.44 8.39
C TRP A 263 -15.98 -1.23 7.82
N LYS A 264 -16.22 -1.69 6.59
CA LYS A 264 -17.51 -1.59 5.93
C LYS A 264 -18.66 -2.24 6.73
N ARG A 265 -18.38 -3.33 7.44
CA ARG A 265 -19.39 -4.03 8.26
C ARG A 265 -19.69 -3.31 9.57
N HIS A 266 -18.69 -2.68 10.19
CA HIS A 266 -18.80 -2.12 11.54
C HIS A 266 -19.02 -0.61 11.56
N HIS A 267 -18.64 0.07 10.49
CA HIS A 267 -18.74 1.54 10.34
C HIS A 267 -19.46 1.96 9.04
N PRO A 268 -20.67 1.43 8.77
CA PRO A 268 -21.38 1.71 7.49
C PRO A 268 -21.77 3.17 7.31
N GLN A 269 -21.66 4.00 8.37
CA GLN A 269 -21.95 5.43 8.35
C GLN A 269 -20.67 6.31 8.27
N SER A 270 -19.49 5.71 8.16
CA SER A 270 -18.22 6.43 8.03
C SER A 270 -18.02 6.97 6.61
N GLU A 271 -18.95 7.80 6.14
CA GLU A 271 -18.93 8.38 4.80
C GLU A 271 -18.15 9.70 4.83
N ALA A 272 -17.20 9.87 3.91
CA ALA A 272 -16.58 11.17 3.68
C ALA A 272 -17.58 12.14 3.05
N ALA A 273 -17.40 13.43 3.30
CA ALA A 273 -18.09 14.44 2.54
C ALA A 273 -17.83 14.22 1.04
N PRO A 274 -18.83 14.40 0.18
CA PRO A 274 -18.64 14.25 -1.25
C PRO A 274 -17.55 15.21 -1.75
N VAL A 275 -16.59 14.69 -2.48
CA VAL A 275 -15.52 15.46 -3.13
C VAL A 275 -16.08 16.13 -4.37
#